data_11770b511bfdb78c5affc907e7744ff4
#
_entry.id   11770b511bfdb78c5affc907e7744ff4
#
_cell.length_a   1.000
_cell.length_b   1.000
_cell.length_c   1.000
_cell.angle_alpha   90.00
_cell.angle_beta   90.00
_cell.angle_gamma   90.00
#
_symmetry.space_group_name_H-M   'P 1'
#
loop_
_entity.id
_entity.type
_entity.pdbx_description
1 polymer ?
#
loop_
_entity_poly.entity_id
_entity_poly.type
_entity_poly.pdbx_seq_one_letter_code
_entity_poly.pdbx_strand_id
1 'polypeptide(L)'
;MALRCLLVDDNDAFLEAARVLLEREGMRVAGVASNIAGALRQARALRPDVILVDIGLGEESGFELARLLAADGQGGQRVRADVVLISAQAETDYTDLIAESPAAGFLPKSELSAQRISQILNRQLRAGQPGFQLAGSGAGRLPGRPGHSYARS
;
A
#
# COMPACT_ATOMS: atom_id res chain seq x y z
N MET A 1 0.13 13.11 13.26
CA MET A 1 -1.04 12.23 13.13
C MET A 1 -0.60 10.82 12.82
N ALA A 2 -1.25 9.85 13.45
CA ALA A 2 -0.93 8.46 13.21
C ALA A 2 -1.55 7.98 11.90
N LEU A 3 -0.81 7.17 11.15
CA LEU A 3 -1.36 6.53 9.98
C LEU A 3 -2.40 5.49 10.40
N ARG A 4 -3.49 5.44 9.66
CA ARG A 4 -4.57 4.49 9.91
C ARG A 4 -4.46 3.34 8.92
N CYS A 5 -4.51 2.13 9.43
CA CYS A 5 -4.21 0.92 8.67
C CYS A 5 -5.38 -0.06 8.74
N LEU A 6 -5.69 -0.68 7.61
CA LEU A 6 -6.59 -1.83 7.55
C LEU A 6 -5.74 -3.06 7.27
N LEU A 7 -5.89 -4.11 8.08
CA LEU A 7 -5.16 -5.37 7.91
C LEU A 7 -6.07 -6.40 7.26
N VAL A 8 -5.60 -7.04 6.20
CA VAL A 8 -6.38 -8.07 5.50
C VAL A 8 -5.56 -9.34 5.40
N ASP A 9 -6.00 -10.39 6.09
CA ASP A 9 -5.30 -11.66 6.15
C ASP A 9 -6.29 -12.70 6.69
N ASP A 10 -6.22 -13.93 6.20
CA ASP A 10 -7.11 -14.98 6.68
C ASP A 10 -6.56 -15.69 7.93
N ASN A 11 -5.39 -15.29 8.39
CA ASN A 11 -4.75 -15.86 9.58
C ASN A 11 -4.99 -14.95 10.79
N ASP A 12 -5.89 -15.36 11.67
CA ASP A 12 -6.26 -14.54 12.84
C ASP A 12 -5.09 -14.27 13.77
N ALA A 13 -4.21 -15.25 13.95
CA ALA A 13 -3.05 -15.09 14.82
C ALA A 13 -2.10 -14.01 14.28
N PHE A 14 -1.90 -14.00 12.96
CA PHE A 14 -1.09 -12.96 12.35
C PHE A 14 -1.74 -11.58 12.49
N LEU A 15 -3.05 -11.50 12.27
CA LEU A 15 -3.77 -10.23 12.39
C LEU A 15 -3.59 -9.63 13.79
N GLU A 16 -3.72 -10.46 14.82
CA GLU A 16 -3.57 -9.97 16.18
C GLU A 16 -2.13 -9.55 16.48
N ALA A 17 -1.15 -10.34 16.05
CA ALA A 17 0.24 -9.99 16.26
C ALA A 17 0.64 -8.71 15.53
N ALA A 18 0.17 -8.57 14.29
CA ALA A 18 0.45 -7.38 13.50
C ALA A 18 -0.20 -6.14 14.11
N ARG A 19 -1.43 -6.28 14.59
CA ARG A 19 -2.11 -5.16 15.24
C ARG A 19 -1.33 -4.67 16.44
N VAL A 20 -0.92 -5.59 17.30
CA VAL A 20 -0.15 -5.22 18.50
C VAL A 20 1.15 -4.54 18.12
N LEU A 21 1.88 -5.12 17.15
CA LEU A 21 3.15 -4.57 16.71
C LEU A 21 2.99 -3.15 16.16
N LEU A 22 2.06 -2.97 15.24
CA LEU A 22 1.91 -1.68 14.56
C LEU A 22 1.40 -0.60 15.52
N GLU A 23 0.48 -0.95 16.42
CA GLU A 23 0.00 0.03 17.40
C GLU A 23 1.09 0.43 18.38
N ARG A 24 1.93 -0.52 18.75
CA ARG A 24 3.08 -0.21 19.59
C ARG A 24 4.04 0.76 18.91
N GLU A 25 4.11 0.71 17.59
CA GLU A 25 5.00 1.57 16.81
C GLU A 25 4.34 2.88 16.38
N GLY A 26 3.14 3.15 16.86
CA GLY A 26 2.50 4.44 16.62
C GLY A 26 1.48 4.48 15.49
N MET A 27 1.25 3.38 14.79
CA MET A 27 0.20 3.31 13.79
C MET A 27 -1.13 2.97 14.45
N ARG A 28 -2.22 3.33 13.79
CA ARG A 28 -3.55 2.99 14.28
C ARG A 28 -4.15 1.92 13.38
N VAL A 29 -4.47 0.77 13.95
CA VAL A 29 -5.14 -0.28 13.20
C VAL A 29 -6.64 -0.01 13.28
N ALA A 30 -7.20 0.51 12.20
CA ALA A 30 -8.59 0.92 12.15
C ALA A 30 -9.55 -0.27 12.06
N GLY A 31 -9.07 -1.38 11.47
CA GLY A 31 -9.89 -2.57 11.34
C GLY A 31 -9.10 -3.73 10.79
N VAL A 32 -9.75 -4.90 10.75
CA VAL A 32 -9.18 -6.11 10.17
C VAL A 32 -10.25 -6.78 9.31
N ALA A 33 -9.82 -7.50 8.29
CA ALA A 33 -10.70 -8.26 7.42
C ALA A 33 -10.00 -9.56 7.02
N SER A 34 -10.78 -10.59 6.70
CA SER A 34 -10.22 -11.88 6.37
C SER A 34 -10.52 -12.33 4.94
N ASN A 35 -11.27 -11.53 4.18
CA ASN A 35 -11.60 -11.86 2.80
C ASN A 35 -11.85 -10.58 2.01
N ILE A 36 -12.00 -10.74 0.70
CA ILE A 36 -12.16 -9.60 -0.21
C ILE A 36 -13.41 -8.77 0.12
N ALA A 37 -14.54 -9.42 0.32
CA ALA A 37 -15.79 -8.70 0.57
C ALA A 37 -15.72 -7.86 1.84
N GLY A 38 -15.17 -8.44 2.91
CA GLY A 38 -15.00 -7.71 4.17
C GLY A 38 -14.01 -6.56 4.04
N ALA A 39 -12.94 -6.78 3.28
CA ALA A 39 -11.93 -5.73 3.08
C ALA A 39 -12.53 -4.55 2.33
N LEU A 40 -13.31 -4.80 1.29
CA LEU A 40 -13.93 -3.71 0.53
C LEU A 40 -14.90 -2.92 1.39
N ARG A 41 -15.73 -3.62 2.18
CA ARG A 41 -16.67 -2.93 3.08
C ARG A 41 -15.94 -2.04 4.07
N GLN A 42 -14.90 -2.57 4.71
CA GLN A 42 -14.18 -1.81 5.73
C GLN A 42 -13.35 -0.68 5.13
N ALA A 43 -12.80 -0.88 3.95
CA ALA A 43 -12.04 0.18 3.30
C ALA A 43 -12.93 1.39 3.02
N ARG A 44 -14.17 1.14 2.57
CA ARG A 44 -15.11 2.23 2.32
C ARG A 44 -15.58 2.89 3.60
N ALA A 45 -15.82 2.11 4.64
CA ALA A 45 -16.35 2.63 5.89
C ALA A 45 -15.30 3.35 6.72
N LEU A 46 -14.09 2.81 6.77
CA LEU A 46 -13.05 3.29 7.68
C LEU A 46 -12.10 4.31 7.05
N ARG A 47 -11.99 4.30 5.73
CA ARG A 47 -11.10 5.19 4.97
C ARG A 47 -9.67 5.18 5.52
N PRO A 48 -9.02 4.02 5.52
CA PRO A 48 -7.65 3.95 6.03
C PRO A 48 -6.67 4.65 5.10
N ASP A 49 -5.50 4.98 5.63
CA ASP A 49 -4.43 5.55 4.82
C ASP A 49 -3.69 4.48 4.05
N VAL A 50 -3.59 3.28 4.62
CA VAL A 50 -2.90 2.16 4.01
C VAL A 50 -3.67 0.87 4.30
N ILE A 51 -3.66 -0.04 3.33
CA ILE A 51 -4.28 -1.35 3.48
C ILE A 51 -3.19 -2.39 3.25
N LEU A 52 -2.93 -3.20 4.29
CA LEU A 52 -1.97 -4.30 4.19
C LEU A 52 -2.74 -5.55 3.79
N VAL A 53 -2.37 -6.14 2.66
CA VAL A 53 -3.12 -7.24 2.06
C VAL A 53 -2.22 -8.45 1.90
N ASP A 54 -2.56 -9.55 2.56
CA ASP A 54 -1.86 -10.82 2.33
C ASP A 54 -2.13 -11.29 0.91
N ILE A 55 -1.08 -11.72 0.23
CA ILE A 55 -1.20 -12.23 -1.13
C ILE A 55 -2.14 -13.42 -1.19
N GLY A 56 -2.09 -14.31 -0.20
CA GLY A 56 -2.96 -15.48 -0.14
C GLY A 56 -4.07 -15.30 0.88
N LEU A 57 -5.31 -15.19 0.43
CA LEU A 57 -6.47 -15.03 1.30
C LEU A 57 -7.34 -16.29 1.22
N GLY A 58 -6.78 -17.42 1.63
CA GLY A 58 -7.46 -18.69 1.48
C GLY A 58 -7.62 -19.02 0.00
N GLU A 59 -8.87 -19.09 -0.47
CA GLU A 59 -9.13 -19.34 -1.88
C GLU A 59 -9.13 -18.08 -2.72
N GLU A 60 -9.02 -16.92 -2.10
CA GLU A 60 -9.01 -15.64 -2.80
C GLU A 60 -7.58 -15.13 -2.93
N SER A 61 -7.39 -14.15 -3.81
CA SER A 61 -6.07 -13.60 -4.07
C SER A 61 -5.98 -12.15 -3.61
N GLY A 62 -4.91 -11.83 -2.86
CA GLY A 62 -4.64 -10.45 -2.48
C GLY A 62 -4.35 -9.57 -3.68
N PHE A 63 -3.81 -10.14 -4.77
CA PHE A 63 -3.61 -9.36 -6.00
C PHE A 63 -4.94 -8.91 -6.58
N GLU A 64 -5.94 -9.77 -6.51
CA GLU A 64 -7.28 -9.39 -6.98
C GLU A 64 -7.87 -8.30 -6.12
N LEU A 65 -7.72 -8.40 -4.81
CA LEU A 65 -8.20 -7.34 -3.91
C LEU A 65 -7.52 -6.02 -4.24
N ALA A 66 -6.21 -6.02 -4.50
CA ALA A 66 -5.51 -4.79 -4.85
C ALA A 66 -6.11 -4.16 -6.12
N ARG A 67 -6.43 -4.98 -7.12
CA ARG A 67 -7.06 -4.47 -8.34
C ARG A 67 -8.45 -3.90 -8.06
N LEU A 68 -9.24 -4.58 -7.23
CA LEU A 68 -10.58 -4.13 -6.91
C LEU A 68 -10.55 -2.82 -6.12
N LEU A 69 -9.61 -2.67 -5.20
CA LEU A 69 -9.47 -1.43 -4.45
C LEU A 69 -9.08 -0.27 -5.35
N ALA A 70 -8.19 -0.51 -6.32
CA ALA A 70 -7.79 0.52 -7.26
C ALA A 70 -8.97 0.93 -8.16
N ALA A 71 -9.76 -0.04 -8.61
CA ALA A 71 -10.94 0.24 -9.43
C ALA A 71 -12.00 1.00 -8.64
N ASP A 72 -12.20 0.63 -7.37
CA ASP A 72 -13.14 1.29 -6.48
C ASP A 72 -12.78 2.77 -6.30
N GLY A 73 -11.48 3.07 -6.32
CA GLY A 73 -11.00 4.42 -6.20
C GLY A 73 -11.31 5.32 -7.38
N GLN A 74 -11.82 4.78 -8.47
CA GLN A 74 -12.17 5.56 -9.65
C GLN A 74 -13.64 5.95 -9.68
N GLY A 75 -14.45 5.41 -8.77
CA GLY A 75 -15.86 5.77 -8.69
C GLY A 75 -16.10 7.00 -7.84
N GLY A 76 -17.36 7.32 -7.60
CA GLY A 76 -17.74 8.50 -6.83
C GLY A 76 -17.32 8.43 -5.36
N GLN A 77 -17.31 7.23 -4.78
CA GLN A 77 -16.84 7.02 -3.43
C GLN A 77 -15.48 6.34 -3.50
N ARG A 78 -14.45 7.11 -3.35
CA ARG A 78 -13.10 6.64 -3.58
C ARG A 78 -12.49 5.99 -2.34
N VAL A 79 -11.86 4.85 -2.55
CA VAL A 79 -10.89 4.31 -1.60
C VAL A 79 -9.55 4.93 -2.00
N ARG A 80 -9.01 5.79 -1.16
CA ARG A 80 -7.77 6.51 -1.46
C ARG A 80 -6.57 5.92 -0.75
N ALA A 81 -6.73 4.74 -0.22
CA ALA A 81 -5.66 4.10 0.53
C ALA A 81 -4.62 3.51 -0.41
N ASP A 82 -3.37 3.57 0.01
CA ASP A 82 -2.30 2.83 -0.66
C ASP A 82 -2.36 1.39 -0.22
N VAL A 83 -2.12 0.46 -1.14
CA VAL A 83 -2.13 -0.96 -0.85
C VAL A 83 -0.68 -1.45 -0.76
N VAL A 84 -0.36 -2.13 0.34
CA VAL A 84 0.93 -2.79 0.50
C VAL A 84 0.65 -4.28 0.61
N LEU A 85 1.21 -5.05 -0.32
CA LEU A 85 1.07 -6.50 -0.29
C LEU A 85 2.03 -7.10 0.71
N ILE A 86 1.57 -8.10 1.46
CA ILE A 86 2.42 -8.80 2.42
C ILE A 86 2.34 -10.30 2.16
N SER A 87 3.38 -11.03 2.52
CA SER A 87 3.44 -12.46 2.31
C SER A 87 4.40 -13.12 3.29
N ALA A 88 4.12 -14.36 3.65
CA ALA A 88 5.06 -15.18 4.39
C ALA A 88 6.26 -15.59 3.53
N GLN A 89 6.14 -15.46 2.21
CA GLN A 89 7.18 -15.85 1.28
C GLN A 89 7.92 -14.63 0.74
N ALA A 90 9.06 -14.86 0.10
CA ALA A 90 9.89 -13.77 -0.38
C ALA A 90 9.30 -13.11 -1.62
N GLU A 91 9.66 -11.84 -1.81
CA GLU A 91 9.21 -11.07 -2.98
C GLU A 91 9.59 -11.74 -4.29
N THR A 92 10.75 -12.40 -4.34
CA THR A 92 11.24 -13.04 -5.56
C THR A 92 10.29 -14.10 -6.11
N ASP A 93 9.42 -14.66 -5.25
CA ASP A 93 8.47 -15.67 -5.70
C ASP A 93 7.31 -15.07 -6.47
N TYR A 94 7.12 -13.75 -6.39
CA TYR A 94 5.94 -13.07 -6.95
C TYR A 94 6.30 -11.83 -7.74
N THR A 95 7.55 -11.71 -8.19
CA THR A 95 8.05 -10.47 -8.79
C THR A 95 7.16 -9.94 -9.91
N ASP A 96 6.77 -10.81 -10.85
CA ASP A 96 5.96 -10.39 -11.99
C ASP A 96 4.56 -9.95 -11.55
N LEU A 97 3.97 -10.70 -10.64
CA LEU A 97 2.61 -10.37 -10.15
C LEU A 97 2.60 -9.06 -9.38
N ILE A 98 3.65 -8.83 -8.58
CA ILE A 98 3.76 -7.58 -7.83
C ILE A 98 3.92 -6.41 -8.80
N ALA A 99 4.76 -6.57 -9.82
CA ALA A 99 5.01 -5.50 -10.78
C ALA A 99 3.77 -5.13 -11.58
N GLU A 100 2.89 -6.11 -11.84
CA GLU A 100 1.65 -5.85 -12.58
C GLU A 100 0.52 -5.35 -11.69
N SER A 101 0.72 -5.37 -10.37
CA SER A 101 -0.29 -5.00 -9.40
C SER A 101 -0.33 -3.48 -9.22
N PRO A 102 -1.49 -2.89 -8.92
CA PRO A 102 -1.57 -1.46 -8.58
C PRO A 102 -1.11 -1.15 -7.16
N ALA A 103 -0.56 -2.13 -6.43
CA ALA A 103 -0.10 -1.91 -5.07
C ALA A 103 1.09 -0.95 -5.04
N ALA A 104 1.20 -0.22 -3.91
CA ALA A 104 2.30 0.71 -3.70
C ALA A 104 3.61 0.00 -3.40
N GLY A 105 3.54 -1.21 -2.85
CA GLY A 105 4.75 -1.97 -2.54
C GLY A 105 4.43 -3.32 -1.96
N PHE A 106 5.49 -3.99 -1.52
CA PHE A 106 5.43 -5.34 -0.97
C PHE A 106 6.35 -5.44 0.24
N LEU A 107 5.92 -6.19 1.25
CA LEU A 107 6.74 -6.51 2.42
C LEU A 107 6.58 -7.98 2.77
N PRO A 108 7.68 -8.70 3.01
CA PRO A 108 7.58 -9.99 3.69
C PRO A 108 7.00 -9.78 5.08
N LYS A 109 6.19 -10.71 5.55
CA LYS A 109 5.60 -10.59 6.89
C LYS A 109 6.67 -10.46 7.97
N SER A 110 7.83 -11.09 7.76
CA SER A 110 8.94 -11.02 8.72
C SER A 110 9.57 -9.63 8.82
N GLU A 111 9.32 -8.75 7.83
CA GLU A 111 9.87 -7.40 7.82
C GLU A 111 8.83 -6.33 8.10
N LEU A 112 7.65 -6.73 8.54
CA LEU A 112 6.56 -5.80 8.79
C LEU A 112 6.92 -4.85 9.93
N SER A 113 6.85 -3.54 9.65
CA SER A 113 7.04 -2.51 10.66
C SER A 113 6.41 -1.22 10.17
N ALA A 114 6.10 -0.32 11.11
CA ALA A 114 5.57 0.99 10.74
C ALA A 114 6.57 1.77 9.90
N GLN A 115 7.86 1.63 10.20
CA GLN A 115 8.90 2.33 9.45
C GLN A 115 8.96 1.86 7.99
N ARG A 116 8.90 0.56 7.75
CA ARG A 116 8.94 0.03 6.39
C ARG A 116 7.72 0.45 5.59
N ILE A 117 6.56 0.42 6.23
CA ILE A 117 5.34 0.88 5.59
C ILE A 117 5.47 2.35 5.21
N SER A 118 5.94 3.18 6.14
CA SER A 118 6.12 4.60 5.87
C SER A 118 7.08 4.87 4.73
N GLN A 119 8.14 4.07 4.62
CA GLN A 119 9.10 4.21 3.53
C GLN A 119 8.45 3.94 2.18
N ILE A 120 7.58 2.93 2.11
CA ILE A 120 6.87 2.61 0.87
C ILE A 120 5.92 3.75 0.50
N LEU A 121 5.17 4.27 1.47
CA LEU A 121 4.23 5.35 1.22
C LEU A 121 4.95 6.63 0.80
N ASN A 122 6.09 6.93 1.38
CA ASN A 122 6.88 8.11 1.01
C ASN A 122 7.39 7.99 -0.43
N ARG A 123 7.77 6.80 -0.86
CA ARG A 123 8.18 6.59 -2.24
C ARG A 123 7.05 6.88 -3.22
N GLN A 124 5.83 6.43 -2.89
CA GLN A 124 4.67 6.69 -3.72
C GLN A 124 4.36 8.18 -3.81
N LEU A 125 4.46 8.90 -2.69
CA LEU A 125 4.24 10.33 -2.70
C LEU A 125 5.21 11.05 -3.62
N ARG A 126 6.49 10.68 -3.58
CA ARG A 126 7.48 11.30 -4.44
C ARG A 126 7.21 11.01 -5.92
N ALA A 127 6.83 9.78 -6.23
CA ALA A 127 6.55 9.41 -7.61
C ALA A 127 5.33 10.15 -8.15
N GLY A 128 4.38 10.48 -7.28
CA GLY A 128 3.16 11.16 -7.67
C GLY A 128 3.23 12.67 -7.70
N GLN A 129 4.36 13.28 -7.31
CA GLN A 129 4.46 14.72 -7.26
C GLN A 129 4.77 15.33 -8.63
N PRO A 130 4.05 16.37 -9.02
CA PRO A 130 4.36 17.04 -10.28
C PRO A 130 5.74 17.69 -10.22
N GLY A 131 6.42 17.77 -11.33
CA GLY A 131 7.72 18.40 -11.42
C GLY A 131 8.90 17.51 -11.12
N PHE A 132 8.69 16.30 -10.71
CA PHE A 132 9.73 15.30 -10.60
C PHE A 132 9.87 14.67 -11.94
N GLN A 133 10.52 15.02 -12.60
CA GLN A 133 10.58 14.37 -13.79
C GLN A 133 11.63 13.51 -14.14
N LEU A 134 11.37 13.54 -13.32
CA LEU A 134 12.14 12.97 -13.81
C LEU A 134 12.57 12.63 -14.10
N ALA A 135 12.64 12.81 -13.70
CA ALA A 135 13.34 12.39 -14.10
C ALA A 135 13.60 11.90 -14.25
N GLY A 136 13.31 11.90 -13.69
CA GLY A 136 13.83 11.24 -13.94
C GLY A 136 14.05 11.05 -14.16
N SER A 137 13.86 11.11 -13.87
CA SER A 137 14.42 10.98 -14.15
C SER A 137 14.85 11.23 -14.41
N GLY A 138 14.56 11.52 -14.10
CA GLY A 138 15.14 11.67 -14.28
C GLY A 138 15.28 12.22 -14.44
N ALA A 139 15.23 12.63 -14.36
CA ALA A 139 15.55 13.10 -14.50
C ALA A 139 15.53 13.70 -14.60
N GLY A 140 15.23 14.14 -14.32
CA GLY A 140 15.37 14.44 -14.34
C GLY A 140 15.35 15.23 -14.34
N ARG A 141 15.47 15.66 -14.18
CA ARG A 141 15.74 16.23 -14.20
C ARG A 141 15.80 16.90 -14.60
N LEU A 142 15.27 17.33 -14.23
CA LEU A 142 15.50 17.91 -14.46
C LEU A 142 15.50 18.65 -14.81
N PRO A 143 15.49 19.28 -15.02
CA PRO A 143 15.59 19.89 -15.27
C PRO A 143 15.42 20.54 -15.38
N GLY A 144 14.93 21.06 -15.16
CA GLY A 144 14.93 21.22 -15.28
C GLY A 144 14.60 21.93 -15.32
N ARG A 145 14.31 22.43 -15.08
CA ARG A 145 14.31 22.78 -15.16
C ARG A 145 14.18 23.35 -15.37
N PRO A 146 14.00 23.85 -15.36
CA PRO A 146 14.05 24.14 -15.50
C PRO A 146 13.76 24.44 -15.40
N GLY A 147 13.25 25.14 -15.05
CA GLY A 147 13.29 24.83 -15.05
C GLY A 147 12.97 24.96 -14.85
N HIS A 148 12.44 25.32 -14.34
CA HIS A 148 12.65 24.98 -14.29
C HIS A 148 12.54 25.00 -14.33
N SER A 149 11.62 24.73 -14.04
CA SER A 149 11.89 24.37 -14.20
C SER A 149 11.74 24.33 -14.10
N TYR A 150 11.03 24.71 -13.54
CA TYR A 150 11.36 24.21 -13.54
C TYR A 150 11.30 24.19 -13.47
N ALA A 151 10.78 24.11 -13.17
CA ALA A 151 11.08 23.66 -13.22
C ALA A 151 11.02 23.56 -12.98
N ARG A 152 10.43 23.46 -12.28
CA ARG A 152 10.78 22.89 -12.17
C ARG A 152 10.60 22.51 -12.26
N SER A 153 10.19 22.74 -11.76
CA SER A 153 10.46 21.99 -11.95
C SER A 153 10.48 21.81 -12.00
#